data_b7b03d69ee4d01807e58c5240be5dcaf
#
_entry.id   b7b03d69ee4d01807e58c5240be5dcaf
#
_cell.length_a   1.000
_cell.length_b   1.000
_cell.length_c   1.000
_cell.angle_alpha   90.00
_cell.angle_beta   90.00
_cell.angle_gamma   90.00
#
_symmetry.space_group_name_H-M   'P 1'
#
loop_
_entity.id
_entity.type
_entity.pdbx_description
1 polymer ?
#
loop_
_entity_poly.entity_id
_entity_poly.type
_entity_poly.pdbx_seq_one_letter_code
_entity_poly.pdbx_strand_id
1 'polypeptide(L)'
;MFDIITFGSATWDTSFILPGEKNVKDNADLLIDKGIYFNLGSKINVKEMYFSFGGGGLNTATAFQRQGFRVAYCGSVGDDIPGKEIILYLKKNGINNSLVKKTSKPTNNSVILHISGEDRTILVYRGASEMLKLSEPDWQKMKSSWFYLAPLSGKLNVLTEKLVNFAQKNNIKVLANLGNSQILMGQEKLKKILDKVDVLLLNKEEASLLTGIDYKKEREIVLKTNQMHRGLNVITKGENGVVVSDGKLIYQAKLKKFKVVDTTGAGDSFGSGFISGLIKSNNDIMYAIKLGLTNSKYCLLEKGAIDGLLLAKDNYLVERENIRIHVS
;
A
#
# COMPACT_ATOMS: atom_id res chain seq x y z
N MET A 1 -2.48 13.38 -20.43
CA MET A 1 -2.11 13.68 -19.04
C MET A 1 -2.91 12.76 -18.14
N PHE A 2 -2.28 12.11 -17.17
CA PHE A 2 -2.94 11.26 -16.19
C PHE A 2 -3.37 12.09 -14.98
N ASP A 3 -4.38 11.63 -14.27
CA ASP A 3 -4.71 12.22 -12.98
C ASP A 3 -3.73 11.70 -11.93
N ILE A 4 -3.39 10.40 -11.98
CA ILE A 4 -2.48 9.76 -11.03
C ILE A 4 -1.57 8.76 -11.74
N ILE A 5 -0.28 8.74 -11.38
CA ILE A 5 0.64 7.65 -11.70
C ILE A 5 1.01 6.94 -10.40
N THR A 6 0.82 5.63 -10.34
CA THR A 6 1.22 4.81 -9.20
C THR A 6 2.55 4.12 -9.47
N PHE A 7 3.41 4.07 -8.46
CA PHE A 7 4.73 3.42 -8.49
C PHE A 7 4.80 2.35 -7.41
N GLY A 8 5.33 1.20 -7.75
CA GLY A 8 5.46 0.11 -6.80
C GLY A 8 5.46 -1.26 -7.46
N SER A 9 5.30 -2.29 -6.65
CA SER A 9 5.24 -3.67 -7.14
C SER A 9 3.88 -4.00 -7.74
N ALA A 10 3.90 -4.97 -8.66
CA ALA A 10 2.77 -5.81 -9.02
C ALA A 10 3.15 -7.25 -8.74
N THR A 11 2.29 -8.01 -8.10
CA THR A 11 2.58 -9.34 -7.56
C THR A 11 1.49 -10.32 -8.01
N TRP A 12 1.90 -11.54 -8.28
CA TRP A 12 1.01 -12.67 -8.42
C TRP A 12 1.02 -13.43 -7.10
N ASP A 13 -0.09 -13.41 -6.39
CA ASP A 13 -0.22 -14.03 -5.09
C ASP A 13 -0.91 -15.39 -5.22
N THR A 14 -0.33 -16.42 -4.60
CA THR A 14 -0.89 -17.77 -4.53
C THR A 14 -1.24 -18.06 -3.08
N SER A 15 -2.52 -18.15 -2.77
CA SER A 15 -3.02 -18.44 -1.44
C SER A 15 -3.34 -19.92 -1.28
N PHE A 16 -2.85 -20.52 -0.20
CA PHE A 16 -3.17 -21.88 0.21
C PHE A 16 -3.89 -21.88 1.54
N ILE A 17 -5.06 -22.52 1.60
CA ILE A 17 -5.76 -22.80 2.86
C ILE A 17 -5.33 -24.18 3.34
N LEU A 18 -4.58 -24.20 4.43
CA LEU A 18 -4.04 -25.42 5.01
C LEU A 18 -5.09 -26.15 5.88
N PRO A 19 -5.05 -27.48 5.97
CA PRO A 19 -5.88 -28.21 6.89
C PRO A 19 -5.41 -27.96 8.32
N GLY A 20 -6.25 -27.35 9.14
CA GLY A 20 -6.24 -27.25 10.60
C GLY A 20 -4.91 -27.23 11.37
N GLU A 21 -5.01 -27.27 12.69
CA GLU A 21 -4.00 -26.98 13.72
C GLU A 21 -2.77 -27.90 13.78
N LYS A 22 -2.72 -29.00 13.02
CA LYS A 22 -1.62 -29.99 13.12
C LYS A 22 -0.23 -29.47 12.80
N ASN A 23 -0.15 -28.33 12.10
CA ASN A 23 1.10 -27.73 11.68
C ASN A 23 1.44 -26.46 12.48
N VAL A 24 0.61 -26.05 13.45
CA VAL A 24 0.88 -24.93 14.34
C VAL A 24 1.45 -25.49 15.64
N LYS A 25 2.55 -24.95 16.08
CA LYS A 25 3.17 -25.29 17.37
C LYS A 25 3.51 -24.01 18.11
N ASP A 26 3.31 -24.06 19.41
CA ASP A 26 3.83 -23.05 20.32
C ASP A 26 5.36 -23.15 20.35
N ASN A 27 6.04 -22.04 20.26
CA ASN A 27 7.49 -21.95 20.35
C ASN A 27 7.88 -20.66 21.06
N ALA A 28 8.37 -20.80 22.29
CA ALA A 28 8.77 -19.68 23.14
C ALA A 28 9.94 -18.85 22.56
N ASP A 29 10.68 -19.39 21.59
CA ASP A 29 11.75 -18.66 20.90
C ASP A 29 11.25 -17.71 19.78
N LEU A 30 9.93 -17.75 19.47
CA LEU A 30 9.32 -16.87 18.49
C LEU A 30 8.70 -15.64 19.14
N LEU A 31 8.81 -14.49 18.48
CA LEU A 31 8.20 -13.22 18.91
C LEU A 31 6.66 -13.31 19.09
N ILE A 32 6.01 -14.30 18.49
CA ILE A 32 4.54 -14.49 18.48
C ILE A 32 4.17 -15.86 19.11
N ASP A 33 5.06 -16.54 19.77
CA ASP A 33 4.88 -17.82 20.44
C ASP A 33 4.28 -18.97 19.58
N LYS A 34 4.02 -18.75 18.27
CA LYS A 34 3.42 -19.71 17.35
C LYS A 34 4.17 -19.76 16.02
N GLY A 35 4.31 -20.95 15.46
CA GLY A 35 4.96 -21.16 14.16
C GLY A 35 4.29 -22.25 13.33
N ILE A 36 4.43 -22.17 12.00
CA ILE A 36 4.04 -23.21 11.07
C ILE A 36 5.25 -24.13 10.84
N TYR A 37 5.08 -25.42 11.03
CA TYR A 37 6.12 -26.43 10.88
C TYR A 37 5.71 -27.50 9.89
N PHE A 38 6.63 -27.87 9.00
CA PHE A 38 6.46 -28.97 8.05
C PHE A 38 7.61 -29.94 8.17
N ASN A 39 7.32 -31.24 8.12
CA ASN A 39 8.37 -32.25 8.09
C ASN A 39 9.07 -32.23 6.73
N LEU A 40 10.40 -32.33 6.71
CA LEU A 40 11.16 -32.46 5.49
C LEU A 40 10.70 -33.68 4.68
N GLY A 41 10.58 -33.52 3.36
CA GLY A 41 10.11 -34.58 2.46
C GLY A 41 8.61 -34.88 2.49
N SER A 42 7.83 -34.21 3.35
CA SER A 42 6.38 -34.43 3.41
C SER A 42 5.65 -33.81 2.21
N LYS A 43 4.53 -34.45 1.83
CA LYS A 43 3.52 -33.90 0.91
C LYS A 43 2.34 -33.43 1.74
N ILE A 44 1.97 -32.17 1.60
CA ILE A 44 0.90 -31.55 2.37
C ILE A 44 -0.26 -31.23 1.42
N ASN A 45 -1.40 -31.87 1.69
CA ASN A 45 -2.61 -31.58 0.96
C ASN A 45 -3.18 -30.24 1.46
N VAL A 46 -3.48 -29.33 0.55
CA VAL A 46 -4.17 -28.08 0.85
C VAL A 46 -5.68 -28.23 0.67
N LYS A 47 -6.49 -27.50 1.42
CA LYS A 47 -7.95 -27.53 1.29
C LYS A 47 -8.43 -26.76 0.07
N GLU A 48 -7.87 -25.57 -0.12
CA GLU A 48 -8.19 -24.66 -1.21
C GLU A 48 -6.91 -23.98 -1.69
N MET A 49 -6.92 -23.63 -2.97
CA MET A 49 -5.91 -22.77 -3.58
C MET A 49 -6.63 -21.74 -4.44
N TYR A 50 -6.19 -20.48 -4.35
CA TYR A 50 -6.66 -19.43 -5.26
C TYR A 50 -5.52 -18.46 -5.60
N PHE A 51 -5.69 -17.78 -6.72
CA PHE A 51 -4.76 -16.77 -7.21
C PHE A 51 -5.39 -15.38 -7.07
N SER A 52 -4.57 -14.41 -6.75
CA SER A 52 -4.98 -13.01 -6.73
C SER A 52 -3.85 -12.11 -7.24
N PHE A 53 -4.22 -10.92 -7.66
CA PHE A 53 -3.24 -9.88 -7.92
C PHE A 53 -2.99 -9.09 -6.66
N GLY A 54 -1.72 -8.68 -6.47
CA GLY A 54 -1.28 -7.89 -5.34
C GLY A 54 -0.16 -6.93 -5.73
N GLY A 55 0.47 -6.37 -4.70
CA GLY A 55 1.54 -5.39 -4.82
C GLY A 55 1.04 -3.96 -4.80
N GLY A 56 1.67 -3.12 -3.96
CA GLY A 56 1.15 -1.79 -3.63
C GLY A 56 0.94 -0.88 -4.84
N GLY A 57 1.80 -0.98 -5.88
CA GLY A 57 1.62 -0.21 -7.11
C GLY A 57 0.38 -0.61 -7.90
N LEU A 58 0.13 -1.92 -8.03
CA LEU A 58 -1.04 -2.44 -8.75
C LEU A 58 -2.34 -2.23 -7.96
N ASN A 59 -2.31 -2.49 -6.65
CA ASN A 59 -3.46 -2.31 -5.76
C ASN A 59 -3.98 -0.87 -5.83
N THR A 60 -3.08 0.09 -5.68
CA THR A 60 -3.43 1.51 -5.70
C THR A 60 -3.84 1.99 -7.09
N ALA A 61 -3.20 1.50 -8.18
CA ALA A 61 -3.64 1.78 -9.54
C ALA A 61 -5.09 1.33 -9.77
N THR A 62 -5.42 0.11 -9.30
CA THR A 62 -6.79 -0.43 -9.39
C THR A 62 -7.78 0.40 -8.58
N ALA A 63 -7.41 0.79 -7.36
CA ALA A 63 -8.27 1.59 -6.50
C ALA A 63 -8.58 2.96 -7.13
N PHE A 64 -7.59 3.65 -7.65
CA PHE A 64 -7.79 4.94 -8.32
C PHE A 64 -8.62 4.81 -9.59
N GLN A 65 -8.38 3.77 -10.40
CA GLN A 65 -9.18 3.53 -11.59
C GLN A 65 -10.65 3.27 -11.23
N ARG A 66 -10.93 2.46 -10.21
CA ARG A 66 -12.29 2.23 -9.71
C ARG A 66 -12.97 3.52 -9.21
N GLN A 67 -12.19 4.45 -8.69
CA GLN A 67 -12.65 5.78 -8.31
C GLN A 67 -12.85 6.75 -9.49
N GLY A 68 -12.62 6.29 -10.74
CA GLY A 68 -12.91 7.04 -11.97
C GLY A 68 -11.76 7.93 -12.45
N PHE A 69 -10.56 7.80 -11.91
CA PHE A 69 -9.38 8.56 -12.35
C PHE A 69 -8.72 7.94 -13.58
N ARG A 70 -8.04 8.77 -14.38
CA ARG A 70 -7.15 8.33 -15.47
C ARG A 70 -5.81 7.95 -14.87
N VAL A 71 -5.55 6.65 -14.78
CA VAL A 71 -4.40 6.09 -14.05
C VAL A 71 -3.38 5.47 -14.99
N ALA A 72 -2.09 5.68 -14.72
CA ALA A 72 -1.01 4.86 -15.23
C ALA A 72 -0.31 4.11 -14.09
N TYR A 73 0.06 2.86 -14.36
CA TYR A 73 0.89 2.07 -13.47
C TYR A 73 2.33 2.08 -13.98
N CYS A 74 3.26 2.45 -13.12
CA CYS A 74 4.71 2.41 -13.36
C CYS A 74 5.36 1.38 -12.44
N GLY A 75 5.82 0.29 -13.03
CA GLY A 75 6.46 -0.81 -12.32
C GLY A 75 7.12 -1.78 -13.29
N SER A 76 7.55 -2.93 -12.80
CA SER A 76 8.13 -3.96 -13.65
C SER A 76 7.59 -5.35 -13.36
N VAL A 77 7.51 -6.15 -14.41
CA VAL A 77 7.07 -7.55 -14.41
C VAL A 77 8.10 -8.40 -15.15
N GLY A 78 8.08 -9.70 -14.92
CA GLY A 78 8.87 -10.65 -15.69
C GLY A 78 8.29 -10.87 -17.08
N ASP A 79 9.08 -11.50 -17.97
CA ASP A 79 8.55 -12.02 -19.24
C ASP A 79 8.06 -13.47 -19.04
N ASP A 80 7.14 -13.64 -18.13
CA ASP A 80 6.54 -14.89 -17.67
C ASP A 80 5.01 -14.84 -17.72
N ILE A 81 4.34 -15.95 -17.39
CA ILE A 81 2.87 -16.03 -17.37
C ILE A 81 2.27 -15.00 -16.39
N PRO A 82 2.70 -14.93 -15.12
CA PRO A 82 2.20 -13.91 -14.19
C PRO A 82 2.35 -12.48 -14.71
N GLY A 83 3.48 -12.15 -15.34
CA GLY A 83 3.70 -10.81 -15.90
C GLY A 83 2.76 -10.49 -17.05
N LYS A 84 2.47 -11.48 -17.92
CA LYS A 84 1.49 -11.32 -19.02
C LYS A 84 0.09 -11.11 -18.47
N GLU A 85 -0.30 -11.88 -17.45
CA GLU A 85 -1.61 -11.75 -16.81
C GLU A 85 -1.79 -10.39 -16.11
N ILE A 86 -0.76 -9.88 -15.43
CA ILE A 86 -0.78 -8.53 -14.85
C ILE A 86 -0.97 -7.46 -15.94
N ILE A 87 -0.25 -7.57 -17.07
CA ILE A 87 -0.41 -6.62 -18.19
C ILE A 87 -1.81 -6.70 -18.78
N LEU A 88 -2.35 -7.91 -18.92
CA LEU A 88 -3.72 -8.12 -19.42
C LEU A 88 -4.75 -7.53 -18.45
N TYR A 89 -4.58 -7.75 -17.15
CA TYR A 89 -5.41 -7.16 -16.11
C TYR A 89 -5.44 -5.63 -16.18
N LEU A 90 -4.27 -4.98 -16.29
CA LEU A 90 -4.17 -3.52 -16.43
C LEU A 90 -4.96 -3.02 -17.65
N LYS A 91 -4.77 -3.67 -18.81
CA LYS A 91 -5.48 -3.31 -20.04
C LYS A 91 -6.99 -3.48 -19.90
N LYS A 92 -7.44 -4.62 -19.36
CA LYS A 92 -8.88 -4.93 -19.18
C LYS A 92 -9.57 -3.94 -18.25
N ASN A 93 -8.85 -3.42 -17.27
CA ASN A 93 -9.37 -2.44 -16.31
C ASN A 93 -9.10 -0.97 -16.72
N GLY A 94 -8.64 -0.70 -17.94
CA GLY A 94 -8.43 0.67 -18.41
C GLY A 94 -7.27 1.41 -17.71
N ILE A 95 -6.36 0.69 -17.08
CA ILE A 95 -5.15 1.26 -16.45
C ILE A 95 -4.04 1.31 -17.50
N ASN A 96 -3.48 2.49 -17.72
CA ASN A 96 -2.41 2.65 -18.71
C ASN A 96 -1.14 1.92 -18.26
N ASN A 97 -0.63 1.05 -19.12
CA ASN A 97 0.53 0.20 -18.86
C ASN A 97 1.78 0.58 -19.68
N SER A 98 1.81 1.76 -20.30
CA SER A 98 2.95 2.19 -21.14
C SER A 98 4.24 2.42 -20.35
N LEU A 99 4.14 2.51 -19.03
CA LEU A 99 5.27 2.66 -18.10
C LEU A 99 5.67 1.34 -17.44
N VAL A 100 5.03 0.20 -17.81
CA VAL A 100 5.42 -1.11 -17.31
C VAL A 100 6.65 -1.60 -18.04
N LYS A 101 7.65 -2.04 -17.28
CA LYS A 101 8.89 -2.62 -17.80
C LYS A 101 8.88 -4.14 -17.69
N LYS A 102 9.23 -4.81 -18.77
CA LYS A 102 9.57 -6.24 -18.73
C LYS A 102 11.03 -6.43 -18.35
N THR A 103 11.30 -7.40 -17.50
CA THR A 103 12.65 -7.71 -17.02
C THR A 103 12.96 -9.19 -17.19
N SER A 104 14.27 -9.54 -17.09
CA SER A 104 14.73 -10.93 -17.13
C SER A 104 14.47 -11.71 -15.83
N LYS A 105 14.16 -11.01 -14.73
CA LYS A 105 13.76 -11.68 -13.47
C LYS A 105 12.28 -12.03 -13.53
N PRO A 106 11.89 -13.16 -12.91
CA PRO A 106 10.47 -13.51 -12.79
C PRO A 106 9.65 -12.41 -12.11
N THR A 107 8.37 -12.36 -12.45
CA THR A 107 7.39 -11.49 -11.77
C THR A 107 7.39 -11.77 -10.27
N ASN A 108 7.14 -10.75 -9.47
CA ASN A 108 6.96 -10.90 -8.03
C ASN A 108 5.88 -11.95 -7.75
N ASN A 109 6.16 -12.78 -6.77
CA ASN A 109 5.24 -13.81 -6.34
C ASN A 109 5.19 -13.88 -4.82
N SER A 110 4.01 -14.05 -4.27
CA SER A 110 3.83 -14.38 -2.85
C SER A 110 3.12 -15.71 -2.73
N VAL A 111 3.60 -16.54 -1.81
CA VAL A 111 2.86 -17.72 -1.36
C VAL A 111 2.29 -17.40 0.02
N ILE A 112 0.97 -17.37 0.12
CA ILE A 112 0.25 -17.00 1.33
C ILE A 112 -0.33 -18.26 1.95
N LEU A 113 0.11 -18.59 3.16
CA LEU A 113 -0.35 -19.75 3.92
C LEU A 113 -1.38 -19.31 4.94
N HIS A 114 -2.61 -19.76 4.78
CA HIS A 114 -3.70 -19.49 5.70
C HIS A 114 -3.99 -20.74 6.56
N ILE A 115 -4.09 -20.54 7.87
CA ILE A 115 -4.57 -21.55 8.82
C ILE A 115 -5.80 -20.99 9.51
N SER A 116 -6.84 -21.78 9.60
CA SER A 116 -8.10 -21.35 10.23
C SER A 116 -7.87 -20.95 11.70
N GLY A 117 -8.29 -19.74 12.06
CA GLY A 117 -8.16 -19.21 13.42
C GLY A 117 -6.80 -18.56 13.75
N GLU A 118 -5.84 -18.58 12.83
CA GLU A 118 -4.51 -17.98 13.00
C GLU A 118 -4.24 -16.88 11.95
N ASP A 119 -3.22 -16.04 12.20
CA ASP A 119 -2.76 -15.09 11.20
C ASP A 119 -2.01 -15.81 10.08
N ARG A 120 -1.96 -15.19 8.91
CA ARG A 120 -1.32 -15.76 7.73
C ARG A 120 0.20 -15.60 7.76
N THR A 121 0.90 -16.52 7.12
CA THR A 121 2.33 -16.39 6.83
C THR A 121 2.52 -16.15 5.33
N ILE A 122 3.37 -15.22 4.96
CA ILE A 122 3.62 -14.84 3.57
C ILE A 122 5.08 -15.08 3.21
N LEU A 123 5.33 -15.96 2.23
CA LEU A 123 6.63 -16.14 1.59
C LEU A 123 6.70 -15.20 0.40
N VAL A 124 7.62 -14.25 0.41
CA VAL A 124 7.70 -13.19 -0.61
C VAL A 124 8.92 -13.38 -1.50
N TYR A 125 8.70 -13.49 -2.81
CA TYR A 125 9.73 -13.37 -3.82
C TYR A 125 9.65 -11.99 -4.50
N ARG A 126 10.66 -11.16 -4.28
CA ARG A 126 10.79 -9.82 -4.88
C ARG A 126 11.66 -9.91 -6.15
N GLY A 127 11.04 -10.28 -7.27
CA GLY A 127 11.74 -10.51 -8.53
C GLY A 127 11.89 -9.25 -9.37
N ALA A 128 11.02 -9.15 -10.38
CA ALA A 128 11.05 -8.09 -11.38
C ALA A 128 10.91 -6.67 -10.79
N SER A 129 10.16 -6.49 -9.69
CA SER A 129 9.94 -5.15 -9.13
C SER A 129 11.24 -4.45 -8.71
N GLU A 130 12.26 -5.19 -8.30
CA GLU A 130 13.56 -4.61 -7.93
C GLU A 130 14.41 -4.17 -9.14
N MET A 131 13.96 -4.48 -10.35
CA MET A 131 14.69 -4.21 -11.59
C MET A 131 14.17 -2.96 -12.33
N LEU A 132 13.22 -2.23 -11.77
CA LEU A 132 12.65 -1.05 -12.42
C LEU A 132 13.74 -0.01 -12.70
N LYS A 133 13.91 0.31 -13.98
CA LYS A 133 14.76 1.39 -14.45
C LYS A 133 13.95 2.27 -15.38
N LEU A 134 14.01 3.58 -15.16
CA LEU A 134 13.34 4.56 -15.99
C LEU A 134 14.35 5.20 -16.94
N SER A 135 14.01 5.23 -18.22
CA SER A 135 14.75 5.88 -19.28
C SER A 135 14.20 7.28 -19.57
N GLU A 136 14.90 8.09 -20.37
CA GLU A 136 14.45 9.44 -20.73
C GLU A 136 13.05 9.48 -21.36
N PRO A 137 12.69 8.59 -22.33
CA PRO A 137 11.33 8.52 -22.85
C PRO A 137 10.26 8.20 -21.80
N ASP A 138 10.61 7.51 -20.71
CA ASP A 138 9.66 7.20 -19.64
C ASP A 138 9.33 8.48 -18.85
N TRP A 139 10.35 9.28 -18.52
CA TRP A 139 10.15 10.57 -17.84
C TRP A 139 9.26 11.52 -18.64
N GLN A 140 9.44 11.57 -19.97
CA GLN A 140 8.61 12.39 -20.86
C GLN A 140 7.13 11.99 -20.86
N LYS A 141 6.82 10.72 -20.60
CA LYS A 141 5.45 10.19 -20.50
C LYS A 141 4.78 10.47 -19.15
N MET A 142 5.54 10.86 -18.12
CA MET A 142 5.04 11.01 -16.75
C MET A 142 4.31 12.33 -16.50
N LYS A 143 3.41 12.74 -17.38
CA LYS A 143 2.57 13.93 -17.20
C LYS A 143 1.35 13.57 -16.36
N SER A 144 1.32 14.03 -15.10
CA SER A 144 0.29 13.68 -14.12
C SER A 144 0.04 14.80 -13.13
N SER A 145 -1.10 14.77 -12.44
CA SER A 145 -1.38 15.67 -11.32
C SER A 145 -0.82 15.14 -10.00
N TRP A 146 -0.78 13.80 -9.85
CA TRP A 146 -0.30 13.14 -8.64
C TRP A 146 0.61 11.96 -8.96
N PHE A 147 1.61 11.76 -8.11
CA PHE A 147 2.36 10.52 -7.95
C PHE A 147 1.95 9.85 -6.64
N TYR A 148 1.63 8.56 -6.72
CA TYR A 148 1.47 7.71 -5.56
C TYR A 148 2.65 6.73 -5.51
N LEU A 149 3.54 6.92 -4.54
CA LEU A 149 4.69 6.06 -4.33
C LEU A 149 4.33 5.01 -3.27
N ALA A 150 3.97 3.80 -3.70
CA ALA A 150 3.87 2.65 -2.80
C ALA A 150 5.27 2.23 -2.32
N PRO A 151 5.39 1.41 -1.26
CA PRO A 151 6.69 1.02 -0.73
C PRO A 151 7.61 0.47 -1.82
N LEU A 152 8.75 1.14 -2.03
CA LEU A 152 9.82 0.71 -2.91
C LEU A 152 10.92 0.08 -2.08
N SER A 153 11.37 -1.12 -2.43
CA SER A 153 12.35 -1.87 -1.65
C SER A 153 13.65 -2.11 -2.42
N GLY A 154 14.72 -2.44 -1.68
CA GLY A 154 16.00 -2.81 -2.23
C GLY A 154 16.63 -1.70 -3.06
N LYS A 155 17.07 -2.03 -4.27
CA LYS A 155 17.76 -1.08 -5.18
C LYS A 155 16.87 0.08 -5.64
N LEU A 156 15.55 -0.03 -5.48
CA LEU A 156 14.59 1.01 -5.87
C LEU A 156 14.55 2.20 -4.89
N ASN A 157 15.14 2.11 -3.72
CA ASN A 157 15.20 3.24 -2.78
C ASN A 157 15.79 4.50 -3.44
N VAL A 158 16.79 4.33 -4.32
CA VAL A 158 17.39 5.45 -5.09
C VAL A 158 16.40 6.08 -6.07
N LEU A 159 15.42 5.32 -6.57
CA LEU A 159 14.41 5.83 -7.50
C LEU A 159 13.44 6.78 -6.78
N THR A 160 13.17 6.57 -5.49
CA THR A 160 12.30 7.45 -4.72
C THR A 160 12.77 8.90 -4.78
N GLU A 161 14.05 9.17 -4.55
CA GLU A 161 14.61 10.53 -4.63
C GLU A 161 14.48 11.13 -6.04
N LYS A 162 14.71 10.33 -7.09
CA LYS A 162 14.54 10.78 -8.48
C LYS A 162 13.09 11.13 -8.80
N LEU A 163 12.14 10.31 -8.33
CA LEU A 163 10.71 10.54 -8.55
C LEU A 163 10.21 11.81 -7.85
N VAL A 164 10.57 12.03 -6.59
CA VAL A 164 10.15 13.25 -5.88
C VAL A 164 10.82 14.51 -6.46
N ASN A 165 12.07 14.41 -6.93
CA ASN A 165 12.75 15.52 -7.62
C ASN A 165 12.07 15.85 -8.94
N PHE A 166 11.69 14.84 -9.73
CA PHE A 166 10.97 15.02 -10.97
C PHE A 166 9.58 15.64 -10.72
N ALA A 167 8.87 15.12 -9.73
CA ALA A 167 7.55 15.61 -9.35
C ALA A 167 7.59 17.09 -8.96
N GLN A 168 8.54 17.49 -8.11
CA GLN A 168 8.74 18.88 -7.71
C GLN A 168 9.00 19.81 -8.92
N LYS A 169 9.89 19.40 -9.85
CA LYS A 169 10.21 20.19 -11.05
C LYS A 169 9.01 20.36 -12.00
N ASN A 170 8.05 19.46 -11.96
CA ASN A 170 6.89 19.44 -12.84
C ASN A 170 5.57 19.81 -12.14
N ASN A 171 5.62 20.33 -10.92
CA ASN A 171 4.46 20.68 -10.09
C ASN A 171 3.46 19.51 -9.92
N ILE A 172 3.99 18.29 -9.75
CA ILE A 172 3.21 17.09 -9.50
C ILE A 172 3.18 16.85 -7.99
N LYS A 173 2.00 16.70 -7.41
CA LYS A 173 1.84 16.36 -6.00
C LYS A 173 2.25 14.92 -5.73
N VAL A 174 2.81 14.65 -4.55
CA VAL A 174 3.32 13.34 -4.18
C VAL A 174 2.70 12.84 -2.88
N LEU A 175 2.08 11.65 -2.91
CA LEU A 175 1.95 10.82 -1.73
C LEU A 175 3.08 9.80 -1.71
N ALA A 176 3.80 9.71 -0.59
CA ALA A 176 4.76 8.66 -0.33
C ALA A 176 4.28 7.75 0.81
N ASN A 177 4.07 6.47 0.49
CA ASN A 177 3.93 5.39 1.46
C ASN A 177 5.30 4.74 1.60
N LEU A 178 6.04 5.08 2.65
CA LEU A 178 7.42 4.63 2.83
C LEU A 178 7.46 3.32 3.61
N GLY A 179 8.07 2.31 3.01
CA GLY A 179 8.36 1.06 3.71
C GLY A 179 9.66 1.12 4.54
N ASN A 180 9.88 0.12 5.40
CA ASN A 180 11.02 0.06 6.32
C ASN A 180 12.37 0.29 5.64
N SER A 181 12.60 -0.28 4.44
CA SER A 181 13.87 -0.12 3.73
C SER A 181 14.13 1.32 3.27
N GLN A 182 13.08 2.11 3.01
CA GLN A 182 13.20 3.51 2.66
C GLN A 182 13.42 4.37 3.91
N ILE A 183 12.75 4.06 5.02
CA ILE A 183 12.95 4.74 6.31
C ILE A 183 14.39 4.56 6.80
N LEU A 184 14.97 3.37 6.61
CA LEU A 184 16.33 3.03 7.04
C LEU A 184 17.44 3.49 6.07
N MET A 185 17.13 4.24 5.00
CA MET A 185 18.15 4.69 4.03
C MET A 185 19.11 5.78 4.56
N GLY A 186 18.90 6.26 5.76
CA GLY A 186 19.68 7.33 6.42
C GLY A 186 18.99 8.69 6.41
N GLN A 187 19.14 9.41 7.50
CA GLN A 187 18.38 10.65 7.79
C GLN A 187 18.54 11.73 6.72
N GLU A 188 19.75 11.91 6.18
CA GLU A 188 20.00 12.94 5.17
C GLU A 188 19.24 12.70 3.85
N LYS A 189 19.26 11.45 3.37
CA LYS A 189 18.51 11.08 2.15
C LYS A 189 17.02 11.14 2.38
N LEU A 190 16.59 10.65 3.54
CA LEU A 190 15.18 10.65 3.91
C LEU A 190 14.63 12.08 4.00
N LYS A 191 15.37 13.02 4.60
CA LYS A 191 14.99 14.43 4.66
C LYS A 191 14.79 15.03 3.26
N LYS A 192 15.72 14.78 2.30
CA LYS A 192 15.61 15.25 0.92
C LYS A 192 14.36 14.76 0.21
N ILE A 193 13.84 13.58 0.61
CA ILE A 193 12.60 13.02 0.09
C ILE A 193 11.42 13.69 0.77
N LEU A 194 11.40 13.72 2.10
CA LEU A 194 10.29 14.26 2.90
C LEU A 194 10.01 15.73 2.59
N ASP A 195 11.04 16.54 2.36
CA ASP A 195 10.88 17.96 2.00
C ASP A 195 10.12 18.18 0.67
N LYS A 196 9.88 17.13 -0.13
CA LYS A 196 9.24 17.19 -1.46
C LYS A 196 7.98 16.36 -1.59
N VAL A 197 7.50 15.82 -0.48
CA VAL A 197 6.29 15.02 -0.39
C VAL A 197 5.16 15.89 0.13
N ASP A 198 3.96 15.78 -0.45
CA ASP A 198 2.76 16.49 0.01
C ASP A 198 2.02 15.70 1.09
N VAL A 199 1.99 14.38 0.96
CA VAL A 199 1.32 13.47 1.89
C VAL A 199 2.25 12.32 2.25
N LEU A 200 2.59 12.19 3.51
CA LEU A 200 3.36 11.07 4.06
C LEU A 200 2.40 10.06 4.69
N LEU A 201 2.35 8.85 4.15
CA LEU A 201 1.56 7.75 4.67
C LEU A 201 2.47 6.71 5.29
N LEU A 202 2.18 6.36 6.54
CA LEU A 202 2.90 5.35 7.33
C LEU A 202 1.91 4.52 8.12
N ASN A 203 2.26 3.28 8.43
CA ASN A 203 1.64 2.61 9.55
C ASN A 203 2.32 3.03 10.86
N LYS A 204 1.74 2.68 12.00
CA LYS A 204 2.25 3.12 13.31
C LYS A 204 3.65 2.56 13.62
N GLU A 205 3.97 1.37 13.13
CA GLU A 205 5.31 0.76 13.28
C GLU A 205 6.34 1.51 12.45
N GLU A 206 6.02 1.84 11.21
CA GLU A 206 6.85 2.65 10.32
C GLU A 206 7.06 4.07 10.88
N ALA A 207 6.00 4.66 11.45
CA ALA A 207 6.11 5.97 12.09
C ALA A 207 6.98 5.94 13.37
N SER A 208 6.88 4.88 14.17
CA SER A 208 7.78 4.63 15.30
C SER A 208 9.23 4.48 14.84
N LEU A 209 9.46 3.69 13.79
CA LEU A 209 10.80 3.50 13.21
C LEU A 209 11.38 4.81 12.64
N LEU A 210 10.57 5.59 11.93
CA LEU A 210 10.96 6.88 11.36
C LEU A 210 11.39 7.88 12.44
N THR A 211 10.62 7.95 13.52
CA THR A 211 10.81 8.94 14.58
C THR A 211 11.82 8.50 15.64
N GLY A 212 12.09 7.19 15.75
CA GLY A 212 12.87 6.60 16.84
C GLY A 212 12.14 6.62 18.19
N ILE A 213 10.83 6.86 18.20
CA ILE A 213 10.00 6.96 19.41
C ILE A 213 9.26 5.64 19.61
N ASP A 214 9.19 5.19 20.89
CA ASP A 214 8.50 3.97 21.27
C ASP A 214 7.05 3.92 20.70
N TYR A 215 6.69 2.78 20.14
CA TYR A 215 5.39 2.50 19.51
C TYR A 215 4.18 2.88 20.40
N LYS A 216 4.31 2.78 21.72
CA LYS A 216 3.24 3.10 22.67
C LYS A 216 2.97 4.60 22.81
N LYS A 217 3.93 5.45 22.45
CA LYS A 217 3.90 6.91 22.60
C LYS A 217 3.33 7.63 21.38
N GLU A 218 2.09 7.32 21.02
CA GLU A 218 1.44 7.78 19.77
C GLU A 218 1.50 9.29 19.59
N ARG A 219 1.17 10.08 20.62
CA ARG A 219 1.18 11.56 20.53
C ARG A 219 2.58 12.09 20.21
N GLU A 220 3.62 11.55 20.87
CA GLU A 220 5.01 11.95 20.62
C GLU A 220 5.43 11.61 19.18
N ILE A 221 5.03 10.42 18.66
CA ILE A 221 5.26 9.99 17.27
C ILE A 221 4.65 11.01 16.29
N VAL A 222 3.38 11.39 16.47
CA VAL A 222 2.69 12.36 15.60
C VAL A 222 3.40 13.71 15.61
N LEU A 223 3.72 14.25 16.79
CA LEU A 223 4.41 15.52 16.91
C LEU A 223 5.81 15.50 16.28
N LYS A 224 6.55 14.41 16.46
CA LYS A 224 7.85 14.25 15.85
C LYS A 224 7.78 14.11 14.32
N THR A 225 6.78 13.37 13.82
CA THR A 225 6.54 13.27 12.38
C THR A 225 6.24 14.64 11.76
N ASN A 226 5.43 15.48 12.44
CA ASN A 226 5.16 16.86 12.01
C ASN A 226 6.42 17.76 11.97
N GLN A 227 7.41 17.50 12.82
CA GLN A 227 8.69 18.20 12.77
C GLN A 227 9.56 17.74 11.58
N MET A 228 9.44 16.47 11.17
CA MET A 228 10.23 15.88 10.10
C MET A 228 9.61 16.11 8.72
N HIS A 229 8.30 16.24 8.62
CA HIS A 229 7.57 16.41 7.37
C HIS A 229 6.47 17.48 7.52
N ARG A 230 6.47 18.49 6.63
CA ARG A 230 5.60 19.67 6.72
C ARG A 230 4.25 19.53 6.00
N GLY A 231 4.07 18.48 5.19
CA GLY A 231 2.82 18.19 4.50
C GLY A 231 1.80 17.48 5.40
N LEU A 232 0.83 16.82 4.77
CA LEU A 232 -0.12 15.97 5.51
C LEU A 232 0.56 14.69 5.99
N ASN A 233 0.53 14.44 7.28
CA ASN A 233 1.04 13.22 7.92
C ASN A 233 -0.15 12.29 8.23
N VAL A 234 -0.11 11.10 7.70
CA VAL A 234 -1.16 10.09 7.82
C VAL A 234 -0.57 8.83 8.46
N ILE A 235 -1.05 8.46 9.65
CA ILE A 235 -0.56 7.30 10.39
C ILE A 235 -1.71 6.32 10.60
N THR A 236 -1.70 5.20 9.89
CA THR A 236 -2.67 4.11 10.05
C THR A 236 -2.31 3.25 11.27
N LYS A 237 -3.35 2.76 11.97
CA LYS A 237 -3.21 2.02 13.23
C LYS A 237 -3.98 0.69 13.22
N GLY A 238 -4.16 0.09 12.04
CA GLY A 238 -4.95 -1.12 11.87
C GLY A 238 -6.38 -0.97 12.42
N GLU A 239 -6.81 -1.88 13.28
CA GLU A 239 -8.14 -1.82 13.92
C GLU A 239 -8.37 -0.56 14.78
N ASN A 240 -7.33 0.17 15.14
CA ASN A 240 -7.41 1.41 15.90
C ASN A 240 -7.60 2.66 15.03
N GLY A 241 -7.77 2.47 13.71
CA GLY A 241 -8.14 3.53 12.79
C GLY A 241 -6.94 4.33 12.27
N VAL A 242 -7.05 5.64 12.23
CA VAL A 242 -6.03 6.52 11.63
C VAL A 242 -5.89 7.82 12.43
N VAL A 243 -4.68 8.37 12.39
CA VAL A 243 -4.39 9.76 12.79
C VAL A 243 -3.89 10.50 11.55
N VAL A 244 -4.44 11.68 11.30
CA VAL A 244 -3.98 12.60 10.25
C VAL A 244 -3.62 13.92 10.88
N SER A 245 -2.52 14.53 10.46
CA SER A 245 -2.11 15.85 10.93
C SER A 245 -1.63 16.72 9.77
N ASP A 246 -2.03 17.99 9.77
CA ASP A 246 -1.54 19.03 8.86
C ASP A 246 -0.47 19.93 9.51
N GLY A 247 0.03 19.51 10.69
CA GLY A 247 0.97 20.27 11.51
C GLY A 247 0.32 21.30 12.44
N LYS A 248 -0.97 21.59 12.28
CA LYS A 248 -1.77 22.52 13.14
C LYS A 248 -2.85 21.76 13.89
N LEU A 249 -3.58 20.93 13.17
CA LEU A 249 -4.69 20.13 13.69
C LEU A 249 -4.33 18.64 13.59
N ILE A 250 -4.89 17.87 14.54
CA ILE A 250 -4.76 16.42 14.57
C ILE A 250 -6.19 15.83 14.47
N TYR A 251 -6.41 15.04 13.44
CA TYR A 251 -7.67 14.34 13.19
C TYR A 251 -7.51 12.88 13.58
N GLN A 252 -8.39 12.36 14.42
CA GLN A 252 -8.42 10.96 14.80
C GLN A 252 -9.73 10.34 14.36
N ALA A 253 -9.67 9.22 13.67
CA ALA A 253 -10.86 8.55 13.18
C ALA A 253 -10.72 7.02 13.29
N LYS A 254 -11.85 6.36 13.55
CA LYS A 254 -11.93 4.91 13.68
C LYS A 254 -13.27 4.40 13.16
N LEU A 255 -13.24 3.27 12.48
CA LEU A 255 -14.42 2.50 12.11
C LEU A 255 -14.95 1.72 13.32
N LYS A 256 -16.27 1.45 13.34
CA LYS A 256 -16.83 0.43 14.23
C LYS A 256 -16.23 -0.94 13.86
N LYS A 257 -16.09 -1.81 14.86
CA LYS A 257 -15.60 -3.18 14.62
C LYS A 257 -16.50 -3.91 13.62
N PHE A 258 -15.89 -4.64 12.72
CA PHE A 258 -16.54 -5.51 11.73
C PHE A 258 -15.71 -6.78 11.55
N LYS A 259 -16.31 -7.80 10.97
CA LYS A 259 -15.60 -9.07 10.70
C LYS A 259 -14.72 -8.88 9.48
N VAL A 260 -13.42 -8.98 9.65
CA VAL A 260 -12.43 -8.94 8.56
C VAL A 260 -12.34 -10.33 7.92
N VAL A 261 -12.29 -10.37 6.58
CA VAL A 261 -12.07 -11.57 5.78
C VAL A 261 -10.59 -11.73 5.47
N ASP A 262 -9.95 -10.65 4.97
CA ASP A 262 -8.52 -10.63 4.65
C ASP A 262 -7.95 -9.23 4.94
N THR A 263 -6.76 -9.16 5.55
CA THR A 263 -6.10 -7.89 5.87
C THR A 263 -5.19 -7.38 4.74
N THR A 264 -5.09 -8.13 3.63
CA THR A 264 -4.24 -7.77 2.50
C THR A 264 -4.73 -6.49 1.82
N GLY A 265 -3.80 -5.56 1.54
CA GLY A 265 -4.12 -4.31 0.85
C GLY A 265 -4.80 -3.23 1.69
N ALA A 266 -4.97 -3.40 3.02
CA ALA A 266 -5.61 -2.42 3.89
C ALA A 266 -4.97 -1.02 3.81
N GLY A 267 -3.64 -0.96 3.83
CA GLY A 267 -2.89 0.30 3.71
C GLY A 267 -3.02 0.94 2.34
N ASP A 268 -2.94 0.13 1.27
CA ASP A 268 -3.06 0.59 -0.12
C ASP A 268 -4.47 1.14 -0.40
N SER A 269 -5.49 0.42 0.07
CA SER A 269 -6.89 0.82 -0.08
C SER A 269 -7.22 2.07 0.73
N PHE A 270 -6.67 2.20 1.95
CA PHE A 270 -6.79 3.44 2.73
C PHE A 270 -6.12 4.60 2.01
N GLY A 271 -4.84 4.48 1.64
CA GLY A 271 -4.07 5.56 1.03
C GLY A 271 -4.65 6.05 -0.30
N SER A 272 -5.08 5.11 -1.15
CA SER A 272 -5.74 5.45 -2.42
C SER A 272 -7.11 6.10 -2.21
N GLY A 273 -7.91 5.62 -1.25
CA GLY A 273 -9.17 6.24 -0.87
C GLY A 273 -8.98 7.65 -0.30
N PHE A 274 -7.96 7.84 0.54
CA PHE A 274 -7.63 9.14 1.12
C PHE A 274 -7.26 10.18 0.05
N ILE A 275 -6.36 9.85 -0.89
CA ILE A 275 -6.01 10.75 -2.00
C ILE A 275 -7.21 10.99 -2.92
N SER A 276 -8.00 9.94 -3.21
CA SER A 276 -9.24 10.10 -3.99
C SER A 276 -10.19 11.10 -3.30
N GLY A 277 -10.29 11.03 -1.98
CA GLY A 277 -11.08 11.96 -1.18
C GLY A 277 -10.55 13.40 -1.28
N LEU A 278 -9.26 13.62 -1.08
CA LEU A 278 -8.64 14.94 -1.22
C LEU A 278 -8.90 15.57 -2.60
N ILE A 279 -8.75 14.79 -3.67
CA ILE A 279 -8.95 15.30 -5.04
C ILE A 279 -10.42 15.64 -5.27
N LYS A 280 -11.34 14.76 -4.87
CA LYS A 280 -12.79 14.93 -5.13
C LYS A 280 -13.43 16.02 -4.28
N SER A 281 -12.91 16.28 -3.09
CA SER A 281 -13.48 17.25 -2.13
C SER A 281 -12.72 18.59 -2.08
N ASN A 282 -11.80 18.83 -3.02
CA ASN A 282 -10.96 20.03 -3.01
C ASN A 282 -10.16 20.20 -1.70
N ASN A 283 -9.50 19.10 -1.27
CA ASN A 283 -8.64 19.01 -0.08
C ASN A 283 -9.38 19.01 1.28
N ASP A 284 -10.64 18.60 1.35
CA ASP A 284 -11.31 18.36 2.63
C ASP A 284 -10.71 17.09 3.28
N ILE A 285 -9.97 17.29 4.37
CA ILE A 285 -9.29 16.22 5.11
C ILE A 285 -10.28 15.26 5.74
N MET A 286 -11.43 15.77 6.25
CA MET A 286 -12.42 14.92 6.90
C MET A 286 -13.09 13.98 5.90
N TYR A 287 -13.44 14.48 4.71
CA TYR A 287 -13.97 13.63 3.65
C TYR A 287 -12.93 12.62 3.16
N ALA A 288 -11.67 13.05 3.02
CA ALA A 288 -10.57 12.16 2.64
C ALA A 288 -10.36 11.00 3.65
N ILE A 289 -10.41 11.29 4.95
CA ILE A 289 -10.35 10.28 6.01
C ILE A 289 -11.53 9.30 5.88
N LYS A 290 -12.75 9.81 5.71
CA LYS A 290 -13.95 8.97 5.57
C LYS A 290 -13.85 8.06 4.36
N LEU A 291 -13.49 8.59 3.18
CA LEU A 291 -13.35 7.77 1.96
C LEU A 291 -12.23 6.75 2.10
N GLY A 292 -11.09 7.12 2.69
CA GLY A 292 -9.98 6.20 2.96
C GLY A 292 -10.40 5.03 3.85
N LEU A 293 -11.04 5.31 4.99
CA LEU A 293 -11.52 4.30 5.93
C LEU A 293 -12.61 3.41 5.31
N THR A 294 -13.54 3.99 4.55
CA THR A 294 -14.61 3.24 3.89
C THR A 294 -14.04 2.31 2.83
N ASN A 295 -13.14 2.80 1.96
CA ASN A 295 -12.49 1.99 0.94
C ASN A 295 -11.68 0.84 1.57
N SER A 296 -10.95 1.12 2.65
CA SER A 296 -10.23 0.09 3.40
C SER A 296 -11.18 -0.95 4.00
N LYS A 297 -12.28 -0.54 4.61
CA LYS A 297 -13.28 -1.46 5.16
C LYS A 297 -13.79 -2.43 4.11
N TYR A 298 -14.23 -1.91 2.96
CA TYR A 298 -14.79 -2.75 1.91
C TYR A 298 -13.74 -3.69 1.29
N CYS A 299 -12.48 -3.24 1.15
CA CYS A 299 -11.37 -4.11 0.77
C CYS A 299 -11.22 -5.29 1.75
N LEU A 300 -11.27 -5.03 3.06
CA LEU A 300 -11.11 -6.03 4.12
C LEU A 300 -12.28 -7.02 4.25
N LEU A 301 -13.42 -6.77 3.60
CA LEU A 301 -14.58 -7.67 3.56
C LEU A 301 -14.46 -8.75 2.48
N GLU A 302 -13.47 -8.65 1.60
CA GLU A 302 -13.24 -9.58 0.49
C GLU A 302 -11.86 -10.24 0.59
N LYS A 303 -11.64 -11.34 -0.16
CA LYS A 303 -10.33 -11.99 -0.26
C LYS A 303 -9.42 -11.18 -1.19
N GLY A 304 -8.15 -11.02 -0.82
CA GLY A 304 -7.16 -10.27 -1.60
C GLY A 304 -7.25 -8.76 -1.44
N ALA A 305 -6.47 -8.02 -2.23
CA ALA A 305 -6.24 -6.59 -2.04
C ALA A 305 -7.11 -5.67 -2.93
N ILE A 306 -7.88 -6.23 -3.87
CA ILE A 306 -8.51 -5.42 -4.92
C ILE A 306 -10.00 -5.67 -5.12
N ASP A 307 -10.54 -6.83 -4.72
CA ASP A 307 -11.91 -7.19 -5.09
C ASP A 307 -12.97 -6.32 -4.39
N GLY A 308 -12.78 -6.00 -3.12
CA GLY A 308 -13.67 -5.15 -2.33
C GLY A 308 -13.48 -3.63 -2.51
N LEU A 309 -12.55 -3.16 -3.34
CA LEU A 309 -12.32 -1.73 -3.53
C LEU A 309 -13.55 -1.01 -4.08
N LEU A 310 -13.87 0.15 -3.52
CA LEU A 310 -15.03 0.95 -3.89
C LEU A 310 -14.96 1.46 -5.34
N LEU A 311 -16.08 1.40 -6.04
CA LEU A 311 -16.28 2.12 -7.29
C LEU A 311 -16.72 3.56 -7.01
N ALA A 312 -16.48 4.47 -7.95
CA ALA A 312 -16.91 5.86 -7.83
C ALA A 312 -18.42 6.03 -7.57
N LYS A 313 -19.24 5.16 -8.13
CA LYS A 313 -20.70 5.14 -7.92
C LYS A 313 -21.10 4.74 -6.49
N ASP A 314 -20.21 4.07 -5.75
CA ASP A 314 -20.47 3.55 -4.42
C ASP A 314 -20.04 4.54 -3.32
N ASN A 315 -19.56 5.73 -3.69
CA ASN A 315 -19.10 6.74 -2.71
C ASN A 315 -20.23 7.23 -1.77
N TYR A 316 -21.52 7.01 -2.10
CA TYR A 316 -22.62 7.22 -1.17
C TYR A 316 -22.49 6.40 0.12
N LEU A 317 -21.74 5.28 0.10
CA LEU A 317 -21.44 4.48 1.28
C LEU A 317 -20.60 5.23 2.30
N VAL A 318 -19.81 6.22 1.87
CA VAL A 318 -19.00 7.07 2.77
C VAL A 318 -19.88 7.80 3.79
N GLU A 319 -21.03 8.29 3.35
CA GLU A 319 -21.98 8.99 4.23
C GLU A 319 -22.78 8.03 5.14
N ARG A 320 -22.88 6.76 4.75
CA ARG A 320 -23.55 5.72 5.55
C ARG A 320 -22.67 5.16 6.66
N GLU A 321 -21.34 5.28 6.51
CA GLU A 321 -20.41 4.83 7.54
C GLU A 321 -20.42 5.80 8.73
N ASN A 322 -20.73 5.25 9.90
CA ASN A 322 -20.71 6.03 11.13
C ASN A 322 -19.27 6.24 11.63
N ILE A 323 -18.54 7.10 10.92
CA ILE A 323 -17.16 7.47 11.23
C ILE A 323 -17.17 8.78 11.99
N ARG A 324 -16.73 8.74 13.25
CA ARG A 324 -16.54 9.94 14.07
C ARG A 324 -15.10 10.40 13.92
N ILE A 325 -14.92 11.69 13.64
CA ILE A 325 -13.61 12.34 13.55
C ILE A 325 -13.49 13.30 14.72
N HIS A 326 -12.48 13.08 15.56
CA HIS A 326 -12.09 13.99 16.61
C HIS A 326 -10.96 14.88 16.10
N VAL A 327 -11.09 16.18 16.30
CA VAL A 327 -10.09 17.18 15.89
C VAL A 327 -9.55 17.85 17.14
N SER A 328 -8.22 17.91 17.29
CA SER A 328 -7.56 18.52 18.46
C SER A 328 -6.37 19.40 18.03
#